data_17bffd247392538dc3dacd73372f2ef5
#
_entry.id   17bffd247392538dc3dacd73372f2ef5
#
_cell.length_a   1.000
_cell.length_b   1.000
_cell.length_c   1.000
_cell.angle_alpha   90.00
_cell.angle_beta   90.00
_cell.angle_gamma   90.00
#
_symmetry.space_group_name_H-M   'P 1'
#
loop_
_entity.id
_entity.type
_entity.pdbx_description
1 polymer ?
#
loop_
_entity_poly.entity_id
_entity_poly.type
_entity_poly.pdbx_seq_one_letter_code
_entity_poly.pdbx_strand_id
1 'polypeptide(L)'
;EFVRNGGFRYWTILHPCLFMECFEEKSVKVMAPELKNGVLFGILKPDTPIKWTCGDNTSQFARAAFESPEKFNKKDINVAGDELSMSQAAQTLSRVLGKNVVYEAFSHEEAVRRGLMEGTVCGQEWMEAVTPGFGFDINETRQYGVPLTNLETWVATHQETIFIR
;
A
#
# COMPACT_ATOMS: atom_id res chain seq x y z
N GLU A 1 8.52 3.48 -20.96
CA GLU A 1 9.28 3.89 -22.18
C GLU A 1 8.78 5.21 -22.75
N PHE A 2 7.48 5.46 -22.91
CA PHE A 2 6.94 6.69 -23.47
C PHE A 2 7.44 7.95 -22.77
N VAL A 3 7.41 7.99 -21.43
CA VAL A 3 7.88 9.15 -20.66
C VAL A 3 9.38 9.35 -20.81
N ARG A 4 10.15 8.26 -20.74
CA ARG A 4 11.63 8.33 -20.82
C ARG A 4 12.13 8.79 -22.20
N ASN A 5 11.43 8.41 -23.26
CA ASN A 5 11.79 8.69 -24.66
C ASN A 5 10.97 9.84 -25.28
N GLY A 6 10.06 10.48 -24.52
CA GLY A 6 9.11 11.48 -25.00
C GLY A 6 9.69 12.89 -25.22
N GLY A 7 11.00 13.07 -25.06
CA GLY A 7 11.65 14.37 -25.30
C GLY A 7 11.34 15.43 -24.22
N PHE A 8 10.77 15.04 -23.08
CA PHE A 8 10.51 15.97 -21.98
C PHE A 8 11.81 16.48 -21.39
N ARG A 9 11.87 17.80 -21.10
CA ARG A 9 13.02 18.41 -20.44
C ARG A 9 13.28 17.81 -19.06
N TYR A 10 12.21 17.60 -18.29
CA TYR A 10 12.22 16.92 -16.99
C TYR A 10 11.14 15.85 -16.95
N TRP A 11 11.44 14.74 -16.32
CA TRP A 11 10.46 13.71 -16.05
C TRP A 11 10.79 12.93 -14.77
N THR A 12 9.76 12.48 -14.09
CA THR A 12 9.83 11.60 -12.92
C THR A 12 8.72 10.57 -13.01
N ILE A 13 9.02 9.33 -12.72
CA ILE A 13 8.03 8.25 -12.65
C ILE A 13 7.91 7.83 -11.18
N LEU A 14 6.71 7.94 -10.64
CA LEU A 14 6.40 7.48 -9.29
C LEU A 14 5.75 6.11 -9.36
N HIS A 15 6.25 5.18 -8.54
CA HIS A 15 5.73 3.82 -8.39
C HIS A 15 5.14 3.67 -6.98
N PRO A 16 3.87 4.04 -6.76
CA PRO A 16 3.23 3.85 -5.47
C PRO A 16 3.08 2.36 -5.17
N CYS A 17 3.32 1.98 -3.92
CA CYS A 17 3.13 0.63 -3.42
C CYS A 17 1.65 0.38 -3.05
N LEU A 18 1.37 -0.61 -2.20
CA LEU A 18 -0.01 -0.93 -1.81
C LEU A 18 -0.63 0.26 -1.03
N PHE A 19 -1.77 0.72 -1.52
CA PHE A 19 -2.45 1.87 -0.92
C PHE A 19 -3.17 1.51 0.39
N MET A 20 -2.98 2.32 1.42
CA MET A 20 -3.68 2.21 2.71
C MET A 20 -5.18 2.44 2.56
N GLU A 21 -5.60 3.19 1.55
CA GLU A 21 -6.99 3.46 1.18
C GLU A 21 -7.79 2.18 0.80
N CYS A 22 -7.11 1.03 0.67
CA CYS A 22 -7.79 -0.25 0.54
C CYS A 22 -8.67 -0.61 1.75
N PHE A 23 -8.42 0.00 2.91
CA PHE A 23 -9.22 -0.17 4.14
C PHE A 23 -10.42 0.78 4.23
N GLU A 24 -10.54 1.77 3.37
CA GLU A 24 -11.67 2.70 3.38
C GLU A 24 -12.96 2.06 2.82
N GLU A 25 -14.12 2.54 3.29
CA GLU A 25 -15.44 2.04 2.90
C GLU A 25 -15.63 1.93 1.37
N LYS A 26 -15.05 2.85 0.60
CA LYS A 26 -15.16 2.86 -0.86
C LYS A 26 -14.43 1.70 -1.53
N SER A 27 -13.31 1.27 -0.97
CA SER A 27 -12.41 0.25 -1.52
C SER A 27 -12.59 -1.12 -0.86
N VAL A 28 -13.04 -1.13 0.39
CA VAL A 28 -13.07 -2.32 1.25
C VAL A 28 -13.87 -3.48 0.66
N LYS A 29 -14.94 -3.20 -0.09
CA LYS A 29 -15.77 -4.23 -0.72
C LYS A 29 -15.01 -5.09 -1.73
N VAL A 30 -13.95 -4.57 -2.29
CA VAL A 30 -13.15 -5.21 -3.35
C VAL A 30 -11.81 -5.73 -2.81
N MET A 31 -11.22 -4.97 -1.86
CA MET A 31 -9.86 -5.21 -1.38
C MET A 31 -9.80 -5.90 -0.01
N ALA A 32 -10.85 -5.78 0.82
CA ALA A 32 -10.92 -6.37 2.15
C ALA A 32 -12.39 -6.60 2.58
N PRO A 33 -13.15 -7.46 1.85
CA PRO A 33 -14.62 -7.53 1.95
C PRO A 33 -15.16 -7.94 3.33
N GLU A 34 -14.36 -8.63 4.15
CA GLU A 34 -14.75 -9.04 5.51
C GLU A 34 -14.17 -8.14 6.62
N LEU A 35 -13.46 -7.07 6.27
CA LEU A 35 -12.89 -6.15 7.26
C LEU A 35 -13.96 -5.57 8.20
N LYS A 36 -15.17 -5.34 7.70
CA LYS A 36 -16.33 -4.91 8.52
C LYS A 36 -16.64 -5.86 9.70
N ASN A 37 -16.24 -7.13 9.57
CA ASN A 37 -16.42 -8.17 10.59
C ASN A 37 -15.13 -8.40 11.41
N GLY A 38 -14.11 -7.55 11.23
CA GLY A 38 -12.82 -7.70 11.89
C GLY A 38 -11.90 -8.75 11.24
N VAL A 39 -12.20 -9.19 10.01
CA VAL A 39 -11.36 -10.14 9.29
C VAL A 39 -10.73 -9.49 8.07
N LEU A 40 -9.42 -9.38 8.09
CA LEU A 40 -8.59 -9.05 6.94
C LEU A 40 -8.08 -10.37 6.37
N PHE A 41 -8.29 -10.63 5.09
CA PHE A 41 -7.85 -11.89 4.51
C PHE A 41 -7.26 -11.72 3.11
N GLY A 42 -6.49 -12.70 2.69
CA GLY A 42 -5.86 -12.78 1.37
C GLY A 42 -5.10 -14.08 1.20
N ILE A 43 -4.19 -14.12 0.23
CA ILE A 43 -3.37 -15.30 -0.04
C ILE A 43 -1.91 -15.14 0.43
N LEU A 44 -1.50 -13.91 0.77
CA LEU A 44 -0.15 -13.64 1.25
C LEU A 44 0.12 -14.41 2.55
N LYS A 45 1.33 -14.92 2.71
CA LYS A 45 1.73 -15.47 4.01
C LYS A 45 1.64 -14.39 5.09
N PRO A 46 1.26 -14.75 6.32
CA PRO A 46 1.02 -13.79 7.39
C PRO A 46 2.17 -12.79 7.63
N ASP A 47 3.40 -13.25 7.44
CA ASP A 47 4.62 -12.47 7.72
C ASP A 47 5.32 -11.92 6.47
N THR A 48 4.75 -12.10 5.27
CA THR A 48 5.30 -11.53 4.03
C THR A 48 5.34 -10.01 4.15
N PRO A 49 6.54 -9.37 4.08
CA PRO A 49 6.65 -7.92 4.18
C PRO A 49 6.04 -7.24 2.96
N ILE A 50 5.25 -6.22 3.18
CA ILE A 50 4.59 -5.42 2.14
C ILE A 50 4.97 -3.97 2.34
N LYS A 51 5.23 -3.28 1.24
CA LYS A 51 5.41 -1.82 1.23
C LYS A 51 4.05 -1.14 1.10
N TRP A 52 3.77 -0.22 2.02
CA TRP A 52 2.51 0.52 2.07
C TRP A 52 2.71 1.98 1.72
N THR A 53 1.76 2.56 1.03
CA THR A 53 1.71 3.99 0.73
C THR A 53 0.29 4.54 0.93
N CYS A 54 0.14 5.85 0.85
CA CYS A 54 -1.17 6.51 0.77
C CYS A 54 -1.14 7.58 -0.33
N GLY A 55 -2.31 8.09 -0.69
CA GLY A 55 -2.45 9.14 -1.69
C GLY A 55 -1.62 10.37 -1.34
N ASP A 56 -1.58 10.75 -0.05
CA ASP A 56 -0.80 11.89 0.43
C ASP A 56 0.70 11.70 0.21
N ASN A 57 1.24 10.50 0.48
CA ASN A 57 2.65 10.21 0.19
C ASN A 57 2.97 10.44 -1.29
N THR A 58 2.13 9.91 -2.16
CA THR A 58 2.31 10.02 -3.61
C THR A 58 2.20 11.49 -4.08
N SER A 59 1.22 12.23 -3.56
CA SER A 59 1.03 13.64 -3.90
C SER A 59 2.17 14.54 -3.42
N GLN A 60 2.73 14.28 -2.23
CA GLN A 60 3.90 15.00 -1.71
C GLN A 60 5.14 14.75 -2.60
N PHE A 61 5.35 13.54 -3.07
CA PHE A 61 6.42 13.25 -4.03
C PHE A 61 6.20 13.96 -5.37
N ALA A 62 4.98 13.95 -5.90
CA ALA A 62 4.64 14.67 -7.13
C ALA A 62 4.89 16.17 -6.97
N ARG A 63 4.44 16.77 -5.87
CA ARG A 63 4.69 18.16 -5.52
C ARG A 63 6.19 18.47 -5.47
N ALA A 64 6.97 17.67 -4.74
CA ALA A 64 8.41 17.85 -4.62
C ALA A 64 9.13 17.77 -5.98
N ALA A 65 8.67 16.90 -6.87
CA ALA A 65 9.20 16.78 -8.22
C ALA A 65 8.91 18.03 -9.08
N PHE A 66 7.73 18.66 -8.91
CA PHE A 66 7.43 19.94 -9.58
C PHE A 66 8.19 21.12 -8.99
N GLU A 67 8.36 21.17 -7.67
CA GLU A 67 9.07 22.26 -6.98
C GLU A 67 10.60 22.21 -7.18
N SER A 68 11.16 21.02 -7.42
CA SER A 68 12.60 20.80 -7.58
C SER A 68 12.90 19.86 -8.75
N PRO A 69 12.54 20.25 -9.99
CA PRO A 69 12.59 19.35 -11.15
C PRO A 69 14.01 18.81 -11.44
N GLU A 70 15.06 19.56 -11.15
CA GLU A 70 16.43 19.12 -11.34
C GLU A 70 16.79 17.94 -10.42
N LYS A 71 16.36 17.99 -9.15
CA LYS A 71 16.61 16.94 -8.14
C LYS A 71 15.95 15.63 -8.52
N PHE A 72 14.76 15.69 -9.10
CA PHE A 72 13.92 14.55 -9.42
C PHE A 72 14.01 14.11 -10.88
N ASN A 73 14.77 14.83 -11.72
CA ASN A 73 14.86 14.55 -13.14
C ASN A 73 15.41 13.15 -13.44
N LYS A 74 14.76 12.46 -14.37
CA LYS A 74 15.11 11.11 -14.84
C LYS A 74 15.15 10.09 -13.70
N LYS A 75 14.24 10.23 -12.74
CA LYS A 75 14.11 9.31 -11.62
C LYS A 75 12.88 8.41 -11.75
N ASP A 76 13.09 7.15 -11.44
CA ASP A 76 12.04 6.19 -11.09
C ASP A 76 12.06 6.06 -9.56
N ILE A 77 10.95 6.36 -8.89
CA ILE A 77 10.90 6.44 -7.43
C ILE A 77 9.80 5.54 -6.92
N ASN A 78 10.17 4.54 -6.16
CA ASN A 78 9.23 3.73 -5.39
C ASN A 78 8.75 4.56 -4.19
N VAL A 79 7.42 4.72 -4.05
CA VAL A 79 6.83 5.51 -2.97
C VAL A 79 6.22 4.59 -1.93
N ALA A 80 6.88 4.49 -0.78
CA ALA A 80 6.42 3.74 0.38
C ALA A 80 6.58 4.55 1.66
N GLY A 81 5.54 4.58 2.49
CA GLY A 81 5.54 5.22 3.80
C GLY A 81 5.82 4.24 4.94
N ASP A 82 5.52 2.96 4.73
CA ASP A 82 5.66 1.91 5.74
C ASP A 82 6.03 0.56 5.11
N GLU A 83 6.51 -0.36 5.95
CA GLU A 83 6.77 -1.76 5.61
C GLU A 83 6.25 -2.67 6.72
N LEU A 84 5.14 -3.35 6.47
CA LEU A 84 4.44 -4.21 7.41
C LEU A 84 3.86 -5.41 6.68
N SER A 85 3.85 -6.58 7.34
CA SER A 85 3.08 -7.72 6.83
C SER A 85 1.57 -7.50 7.02
N MET A 86 0.75 -8.35 6.38
CA MET A 86 -0.71 -8.29 6.57
C MET A 86 -1.12 -8.53 8.03
N SER A 87 -0.41 -9.42 8.75
CA SER A 87 -0.64 -9.64 10.18
C SER A 87 -0.31 -8.39 11.01
N GLN A 88 0.79 -7.72 10.70
CA GLN A 88 1.16 -6.47 11.38
C GLN A 88 0.18 -5.33 11.04
N ALA A 89 -0.31 -5.27 9.81
CA ALA A 89 -1.34 -4.30 9.41
C ALA A 89 -2.65 -4.55 10.19
N ALA A 90 -3.09 -5.81 10.33
CA ALA A 90 -4.26 -6.17 11.14
C ALA A 90 -4.08 -5.78 12.62
N GLN A 91 -2.90 -6.03 13.20
CA GLN A 91 -2.56 -5.61 14.57
C GLN A 91 -2.60 -4.09 14.73
N THR A 92 -2.09 -3.35 13.74
CA THR A 92 -2.13 -1.87 13.76
C THR A 92 -3.57 -1.35 13.70
N LEU A 93 -4.39 -1.91 12.80
CA LEU A 93 -5.84 -1.62 12.75
C LEU A 93 -6.50 -1.91 14.10
N SER A 94 -6.24 -3.09 14.69
CA SER A 94 -6.80 -3.47 15.99
C SER A 94 -6.46 -2.47 17.09
N ARG A 95 -5.19 -2.11 17.20
CA ARG A 95 -4.68 -1.23 18.24
C ARG A 95 -5.23 0.19 18.12
N VAL A 96 -5.22 0.76 16.93
CA VAL A 96 -5.63 2.15 16.70
C VAL A 96 -7.14 2.31 16.76
N LEU A 97 -7.90 1.34 16.23
CA LEU A 97 -9.38 1.43 16.19
C LEU A 97 -10.06 0.87 17.45
N GLY A 98 -9.30 0.22 18.36
CA GLY A 98 -9.85 -0.41 19.56
C GLY A 98 -10.78 -1.58 19.25
N LYS A 99 -10.62 -2.24 18.10
CA LYS A 99 -11.43 -3.36 17.62
C LYS A 99 -10.55 -4.56 17.30
N ASN A 100 -11.09 -5.77 17.45
CA ASN A 100 -10.33 -6.96 17.11
C ASN A 100 -10.31 -7.15 15.59
N VAL A 101 -9.12 -7.04 14.99
CA VAL A 101 -8.88 -7.33 13.56
C VAL A 101 -7.84 -8.43 13.48
N VAL A 102 -8.14 -9.50 12.76
CA VAL A 102 -7.24 -10.63 12.52
C VAL A 102 -6.96 -10.78 11.03
N TYR A 103 -5.77 -11.29 10.69
CA TYR A 103 -5.46 -11.67 9.33
C TYR A 103 -5.54 -13.18 9.16
N GLU A 104 -6.21 -13.62 8.10
CA GLU A 104 -6.34 -15.03 7.70
C GLU A 104 -5.83 -15.22 6.28
N ALA A 105 -4.90 -16.17 6.08
CA ALA A 105 -4.40 -16.54 4.77
C ALA A 105 -5.20 -17.73 4.22
N PHE A 106 -5.66 -17.61 2.99
CA PHE A 106 -6.44 -18.64 2.29
C PHE A 106 -5.77 -19.08 0.99
N SER A 107 -6.30 -20.15 0.37
CA SER A 107 -5.95 -20.47 -1.01
C SER A 107 -6.55 -19.43 -1.97
N HIS A 108 -6.06 -19.40 -3.21
CA HIS A 108 -6.59 -18.56 -4.28
C HIS A 108 -8.11 -18.74 -4.42
N GLU A 109 -8.56 -19.99 -4.59
CA GLU A 109 -9.97 -20.32 -4.81
C GLU A 109 -10.85 -19.90 -3.63
N GLU A 110 -10.36 -20.09 -2.40
CA GLU A 110 -11.10 -19.73 -1.20
C GLU A 110 -11.20 -18.20 -1.03
N ALA A 111 -10.12 -17.47 -1.32
CA ALA A 111 -10.13 -16.03 -1.25
C ALA A 111 -11.13 -15.40 -2.25
N VAL A 112 -11.15 -15.91 -3.49
CA VAL A 112 -12.12 -15.50 -4.52
C VAL A 112 -13.55 -15.87 -4.09
N ARG A 113 -13.77 -17.08 -3.60
CA ARG A 113 -15.09 -17.53 -3.13
C ARG A 113 -15.63 -16.65 -1.99
N ARG A 114 -14.76 -16.12 -1.14
CA ARG A 114 -15.10 -15.18 -0.05
C ARG A 114 -15.32 -13.75 -0.52
N GLY A 115 -15.14 -13.48 -1.80
CA GLY A 115 -15.43 -12.19 -2.43
C GLY A 115 -14.24 -11.27 -2.63
N LEU A 116 -13.01 -11.75 -2.42
CA LEU A 116 -11.83 -11.01 -2.84
C LEU A 116 -11.78 -10.99 -4.37
N MET A 117 -11.54 -9.81 -4.94
CA MET A 117 -11.50 -9.66 -6.40
C MET A 117 -10.33 -10.47 -6.99
N GLU A 118 -10.57 -11.20 -8.06
CA GLU A 118 -9.57 -12.01 -8.79
C GLU A 118 -8.28 -11.22 -9.06
N GLY A 119 -8.39 -9.98 -9.55
CA GLY A 119 -7.24 -9.13 -9.81
C GLY A 119 -6.41 -8.80 -8.55
N THR A 120 -7.07 -8.73 -7.39
CA THR A 120 -6.38 -8.54 -6.10
C THR A 120 -5.60 -9.80 -5.72
N VAL A 121 -6.21 -10.98 -5.92
CA VAL A 121 -5.55 -12.27 -5.64
C VAL A 121 -4.34 -12.45 -6.54
N CYS A 122 -4.48 -12.24 -7.87
CA CYS A 122 -3.35 -12.29 -8.81
C CYS A 122 -2.24 -11.27 -8.45
N GLY A 123 -2.61 -10.08 -7.98
CA GLY A 123 -1.66 -9.10 -7.48
C GLY A 123 -0.89 -9.58 -6.26
N GLN A 124 -1.56 -10.26 -5.33
CA GLN A 124 -0.93 -10.86 -4.15
C GLN A 124 -0.01 -12.04 -4.52
N GLU A 125 -0.39 -12.88 -5.49
CA GLU A 125 0.49 -13.93 -6.04
C GLU A 125 1.78 -13.34 -6.61
N TRP A 126 1.63 -12.25 -7.38
CA TRP A 126 2.79 -11.54 -7.89
C TRP A 126 3.66 -10.98 -6.76
N MET A 127 3.06 -10.39 -5.71
CA MET A 127 3.81 -9.91 -4.55
C MET A 127 4.60 -11.03 -3.88
N GLU A 128 4.02 -12.23 -3.67
CA GLU A 128 4.74 -13.39 -3.11
C GLU A 128 5.91 -13.83 -4.01
N ALA A 129 5.73 -13.78 -5.33
CA ALA A 129 6.74 -14.20 -6.30
C ALA A 129 7.95 -13.25 -6.37
N VAL A 130 7.76 -11.94 -6.13
CA VAL A 130 8.81 -10.91 -6.23
C VAL A 130 9.38 -10.49 -4.88
N THR A 131 8.94 -11.12 -3.81
CA THR A 131 9.38 -10.78 -2.44
C THR A 131 10.84 -11.20 -2.19
N PRO A 132 11.55 -10.49 -1.27
CA PRO A 132 10.99 -9.66 -0.19
C PRO A 132 10.65 -8.24 -0.63
N GLY A 133 9.38 -7.84 -0.33
CA GLY A 133 8.99 -6.44 -0.23
C GLY A 133 9.12 -5.55 -1.46
N PHE A 134 8.72 -6.01 -2.66
CA PHE A 134 8.88 -5.27 -3.93
C PHE A 134 10.33 -5.03 -4.36
N GLY A 135 11.30 -5.70 -3.71
CA GLY A 135 12.69 -5.70 -4.16
C GLY A 135 13.47 -4.40 -3.95
N PHE A 136 12.98 -3.48 -3.09
CA PHE A 136 13.72 -2.27 -2.73
C PHE A 136 13.73 -2.04 -1.21
N ASP A 137 14.72 -1.29 -0.72
CA ASP A 137 14.79 -0.83 0.67
C ASP A 137 13.92 0.43 0.83
N ILE A 138 13.03 0.45 1.82
CA ILE A 138 12.18 1.62 2.13
C ILE A 138 13.02 2.89 2.41
N ASN A 139 14.26 2.75 2.82
CA ASN A 139 15.18 3.87 3.02
C ASN A 139 15.52 4.57 1.69
N GLU A 140 15.39 3.89 0.55
CA GLU A 140 15.52 4.52 -0.77
C GLU A 140 14.42 5.59 -0.99
N THR A 141 13.22 5.37 -0.47
CA THR A 141 12.16 6.40 -0.48
C THR A 141 12.50 7.53 0.49
N ARG A 142 12.94 7.20 1.69
CA ARG A 142 13.22 8.17 2.77
C ARG A 142 14.35 9.14 2.44
N GLN A 143 15.36 8.72 1.66
CA GLN A 143 16.50 9.56 1.28
C GLN A 143 16.11 10.84 0.50
N TYR A 144 14.92 10.89 -0.10
CA TYR A 144 14.45 12.08 -0.79
C TYR A 144 14.07 13.23 0.16
N GLY A 145 13.89 12.95 1.46
CA GLY A 145 13.52 13.95 2.47
C GLY A 145 12.09 14.46 2.32
N VAL A 146 11.25 13.73 1.58
CA VAL A 146 9.81 14.04 1.48
C VAL A 146 9.11 13.43 2.68
N PRO A 147 8.22 14.17 3.39
CA PRO A 147 7.43 13.62 4.49
C PRO A 147 6.63 12.38 4.07
N LEU A 148 6.62 11.37 4.92
CA LEU A 148 5.93 10.11 4.67
C LEU A 148 5.01 9.78 5.85
N THR A 149 3.80 9.35 5.53
CA THR A 149 2.81 8.85 6.49
C THR A 149 2.93 7.33 6.56
N ASN A 150 3.10 6.78 7.76
CA ASN A 150 3.04 5.35 8.02
C ASN A 150 1.60 4.88 8.27
N LEU A 151 1.38 3.55 8.32
CA LEU A 151 0.03 2.98 8.48
C LEU A 151 -0.63 3.41 9.79
N GLU A 152 0.10 3.42 10.90
CA GLU A 152 -0.45 3.80 12.20
C GLU A 152 -1.00 5.23 12.19
N THR A 153 -0.20 6.18 11.70
CA THR A 153 -0.60 7.59 11.58
C THR A 153 -1.77 7.74 10.62
N TRP A 154 -1.73 7.02 9.49
CA TRP A 154 -2.80 7.06 8.51
C TRP A 154 -4.12 6.55 9.10
N VAL A 155 -4.12 5.38 9.75
CA VAL A 155 -5.30 4.83 10.42
C VAL A 155 -5.84 5.78 11.48
N ALA A 156 -4.96 6.39 12.30
CA ALA A 156 -5.37 7.33 13.35
C ALA A 156 -6.10 8.56 12.80
N THR A 157 -5.73 9.02 11.61
CA THR A 157 -6.34 10.20 10.96
C THR A 157 -7.54 9.88 10.07
N HIS A 158 -7.78 8.58 9.75
CA HIS A 158 -8.85 8.13 8.84
C HIS A 158 -9.86 7.20 9.50
N GLN A 159 -9.94 7.19 10.85
CA GLN A 159 -10.80 6.27 11.60
C GLN A 159 -12.27 6.30 11.15
N GLU A 160 -12.79 7.48 10.79
CA GLU A 160 -14.18 7.65 10.36
C GLU A 160 -14.47 7.06 8.97
N THR A 161 -13.45 6.87 8.14
CA THR A 161 -13.60 6.31 6.78
C THR A 161 -13.37 4.80 6.74
N ILE A 162 -12.77 4.23 7.80
CA ILE A 162 -12.49 2.79 7.91
C ILE A 162 -13.72 2.09 8.50
N PHE A 163 -14.34 1.23 7.69
CA PHE A 163 -15.57 0.58 8.07
C PHE A 163 -15.35 -0.75 8.79
N ILE A 164 -15.29 -0.71 10.13
CA ILE A 164 -15.31 -1.89 11.01
C ILE A 164 -16.46 -1.72 12.01
N ARG A 165 -17.39 -2.70 12.06
CA ARG A 165 -18.51 -2.72 12.99
C ARG A 165 -18.16 -3.26 14.36
#